data_ca9d7d6463125b839c8634a9e28350ad
#
_entry.id   ca9d7d6463125b839c8634a9e28350ad
#
_cell.length_a   1.000
_cell.length_b   1.000
_cell.length_c   1.000
_cell.angle_alpha   90.00
_cell.angle_beta   90.00
_cell.angle_gamma   90.00
#
_symmetry.space_group_name_H-M   'P 1'
#
loop_
_entity.id
_entity.type
_entity.pdbx_description
1 polymer ?
#
loop_
_entity_poly.entity_id
_entity_poly.type
_entity_poly.pdbx_seq_one_letter_code
_entity_poly.pdbx_strand_id
1 'polypeptide(L)'
;MPAEVLGGGVYVVTQGTGPYSINETLAQNLSSQPWAGTVSPEIFSLGTLRGAPVVVRGVDPVAFLRIEGASSAPPPSLSAPWALAGSGLQARVGVSPGDELTLVGSSIPRLDVVPLAGVFRTSTAANDELLVDYGTARFLTGVGPGVYHSLRVRTDDPSALLAFLEARSASVHVTGPGGSVGSIGSAPLPADPRVINLFLRYGLGPLPGDYVAEGIAEASNSVQLVAWGLEVLVLLLVTFGLHAVQARAFADREATVGVLRALGASGGWMRRRAMRETLPPAAAAGLLGSVLGFATAFALPSGASIVAFGHTVRVTLDPLGLLLVTLVVVAVSALSELLLLQRAMAARPSESIRGTPPVGRPLSLEVVLRE
;
A
#
# COMPACT_ATOMS: atom_id res chain seq x y z
N MET A 1 6.20 -6.21 1.23
CA MET A 1 5.26 -5.71 2.25
C MET A 1 5.20 -6.55 3.55
N PRO A 2 4.92 -7.86 3.61
CA PRO A 2 4.87 -8.55 4.92
C PRO A 2 6.20 -8.54 5.68
N ALA A 3 7.33 -8.73 4.99
CA ALA A 3 8.65 -8.74 5.62
C ALA A 3 9.09 -7.38 6.18
N GLU A 4 8.67 -6.28 5.56
CA GLU A 4 8.93 -4.92 6.03
C GLU A 4 8.07 -4.56 7.25
N VAL A 5 6.89 -5.18 7.35
CA VAL A 5 5.95 -4.93 8.46
C VAL A 5 6.27 -5.81 9.67
N LEU A 6 6.66 -7.07 9.46
CA LEU A 6 6.83 -8.06 10.53
C LEU A 6 8.29 -8.26 10.97
N GLY A 7 9.25 -7.92 10.11
CA GLY A 7 10.66 -8.24 10.33
C GLY A 7 11.02 -9.71 10.08
N GLY A 8 12.30 -10.02 9.93
CA GLY A 8 12.78 -11.38 9.68
C GLY A 8 12.54 -12.33 10.85
N GLY A 9 12.06 -13.54 10.58
CA GLY A 9 11.83 -14.58 11.60
C GLY A 9 10.65 -14.33 12.54
N VAL A 10 9.78 -13.34 12.24
CA VAL A 10 8.59 -13.02 13.04
C VAL A 10 7.35 -13.56 12.35
N TYR A 11 6.56 -14.31 13.10
CA TYR A 11 5.30 -14.90 12.68
C TYR A 11 4.16 -14.36 13.53
N VAL A 12 3.02 -14.06 12.90
CA VAL A 12 1.80 -13.64 13.58
C VAL A 12 0.78 -14.75 13.48
N VAL A 13 0.36 -15.24 14.64
CA VAL A 13 -0.72 -16.22 14.78
C VAL A 13 -1.97 -15.43 15.14
N THR A 14 -2.96 -15.43 14.28
CA THR A 14 -4.25 -14.79 14.50
C THR A 14 -5.35 -15.82 14.69
N GLN A 15 -6.45 -15.39 15.30
CA GLN A 15 -7.60 -16.24 15.53
C GLN A 15 -8.24 -16.63 14.21
N GLY A 16 -8.54 -17.92 14.03
CA GLY A 16 -9.36 -18.43 12.94
C GLY A 16 -10.87 -18.35 13.26
N THR A 17 -11.65 -19.23 12.68
CA THR A 17 -13.13 -19.22 12.75
C THR A 17 -13.74 -19.55 14.13
N GLY A 18 -12.94 -20.05 15.06
CA GLY A 18 -13.39 -20.38 16.42
C GLY A 18 -13.20 -19.20 17.38
N PRO A 19 -14.22 -18.85 18.20
CA PRO A 19 -14.02 -17.84 19.23
C PRO A 19 -13.01 -18.36 20.28
N TYR A 20 -12.11 -17.45 20.72
CA TYR A 20 -11.15 -17.67 21.82
C TYR A 20 -10.07 -18.75 21.56
N SER A 21 -9.70 -19.01 20.30
CA SER A 21 -8.61 -19.92 19.99
C SER A 21 -7.24 -19.40 20.47
N ILE A 22 -7.07 -18.08 20.59
CA ILE A 22 -5.86 -17.46 21.14
C ILE A 22 -6.12 -17.05 22.59
N ASN A 23 -5.67 -17.90 23.48
CA ASN A 23 -5.84 -17.72 24.92
C ASN A 23 -4.49 -17.78 25.66
N GLU A 24 -4.56 -17.47 26.95
CA GLU A 24 -3.37 -17.46 27.81
C GLU A 24 -2.67 -18.82 27.86
N THR A 25 -3.44 -19.92 27.88
CA THR A 25 -2.89 -21.27 27.89
C THR A 25 -2.09 -21.57 26.62
N LEU A 26 -2.59 -21.16 25.44
CA LEU A 26 -1.86 -21.32 24.20
C LEU A 26 -0.58 -20.49 24.21
N ALA A 27 -0.66 -19.23 24.66
CA ALA A 27 0.49 -18.33 24.75
C ALA A 27 1.59 -18.86 25.68
N GLN A 28 1.21 -19.36 26.88
CA GLN A 28 2.14 -19.93 27.84
C GLN A 28 2.77 -21.23 27.32
N ASN A 29 1.97 -22.13 26.75
CA ASN A 29 2.46 -23.37 26.16
C ASN A 29 3.42 -23.11 24.98
N LEU A 30 3.15 -22.10 24.18
CA LEU A 30 4.01 -21.71 23.07
C LEU A 30 5.33 -21.12 23.59
N SER A 31 5.27 -20.25 24.60
CA SER A 31 6.45 -19.63 25.23
C SER A 31 7.38 -20.63 25.90
N SER A 32 6.86 -21.80 26.29
CA SER A 32 7.66 -22.87 26.91
C SER A 32 8.39 -23.74 25.88
N GLN A 33 8.18 -23.54 24.58
CA GLN A 33 8.84 -24.34 23.56
C GLN A 33 10.26 -23.85 23.31
N PRO A 34 11.27 -24.76 23.23
CA PRO A 34 12.67 -24.36 23.07
C PRO A 34 12.97 -23.68 21.73
N TRP A 35 12.18 -23.93 20.70
CA TRP A 35 12.29 -23.30 19.38
C TRP A 35 11.55 -21.98 19.27
N ALA A 36 10.67 -21.63 20.21
CA ALA A 36 9.95 -20.36 20.24
C ALA A 36 10.79 -19.32 21.00
N GLY A 37 11.60 -18.55 20.31
CA GLY A 37 12.52 -17.60 20.92
C GLY A 37 11.85 -16.54 21.79
N THR A 38 10.90 -15.80 21.25
CA THR A 38 10.10 -14.80 21.99
C THR A 38 8.66 -14.85 21.53
N VAL A 39 7.73 -14.88 22.48
CA VAL A 39 6.28 -14.86 22.21
C VAL A 39 5.69 -13.62 22.87
N SER A 40 4.92 -12.83 22.10
CA SER A 40 4.19 -11.66 22.57
C SER A 40 2.71 -11.83 22.27
N PRO A 41 1.87 -12.07 23.27
CA PRO A 41 0.42 -11.96 23.12
C PRO A 41 0.02 -10.51 22.90
N GLU A 42 -0.97 -10.28 22.04
CA GLU A 42 -1.34 -8.93 21.65
C GLU A 42 -2.84 -8.74 21.61
N ILE A 43 -3.28 -7.58 22.08
CA ILE A 43 -4.65 -7.07 21.93
C ILE A 43 -4.53 -5.78 21.14
N PHE A 44 -5.15 -5.67 19.97
CA PHE A 44 -5.08 -4.44 19.18
C PHE A 44 -6.46 -3.82 18.98
N SER A 45 -6.50 -2.51 18.91
CA SER A 45 -7.66 -1.70 18.62
C SER A 45 -7.26 -0.57 17.70
N LEU A 46 -8.19 -0.14 16.88
CA LEU A 46 -8.12 1.18 16.26
C LEU A 46 -8.74 2.18 17.23
N GLY A 47 -8.15 3.33 17.35
CA GLY A 47 -8.65 4.40 18.19
C GLY A 47 -8.31 5.77 17.62
N THR A 48 -8.66 6.80 18.37
CA THR A 48 -8.24 8.17 18.07
C THR A 48 -7.51 8.78 19.24
N LEU A 49 -6.43 9.50 18.92
CA LEU A 49 -5.62 10.26 19.85
C LEU A 49 -5.47 11.69 19.31
N ARG A 50 -5.93 12.69 20.03
CA ARG A 50 -5.94 14.10 19.58
C ARG A 50 -6.57 14.28 18.20
N GLY A 51 -7.61 13.50 17.87
CA GLY A 51 -8.30 13.52 16.58
C GLY A 51 -7.60 12.77 15.44
N ALA A 52 -6.41 12.23 15.66
CA ALA A 52 -5.70 11.42 14.68
C ALA A 52 -5.99 9.93 14.90
N PRO A 53 -6.16 9.13 13.80
CA PRO A 53 -6.30 7.68 13.91
C PRO A 53 -5.00 7.07 14.43
N VAL A 54 -5.10 6.13 15.36
CA VAL A 54 -3.97 5.43 15.97
C VAL A 54 -4.30 3.96 16.17
N VAL A 55 -3.31 3.10 15.94
CA VAL A 55 -3.35 1.71 16.39
C VAL A 55 -2.90 1.67 17.83
N VAL A 56 -3.77 1.17 18.71
CA VAL A 56 -3.48 0.94 20.12
C VAL A 56 -3.26 -0.55 20.32
N ARG A 57 -2.12 -0.91 20.89
CA ARG A 57 -1.72 -2.30 21.06
C ARG A 57 -1.41 -2.60 22.53
N GLY A 58 -2.21 -3.49 23.14
CA GLY A 58 -1.97 -4.03 24.47
C GLY A 58 -0.96 -5.17 24.44
N VAL A 59 0.15 -5.02 25.14
CA VAL A 59 1.29 -5.94 25.05
C VAL A 59 2.03 -6.07 26.40
N ASP A 60 2.86 -7.11 26.50
CA ASP A 60 4.04 -7.09 27.37
C ASP A 60 5.13 -6.26 26.65
N PRO A 61 5.53 -5.11 27.21
CA PRO A 61 6.46 -4.21 26.53
C PRO A 61 7.84 -4.83 26.32
N VAL A 62 8.28 -5.71 27.21
CA VAL A 62 9.60 -6.37 27.09
C VAL A 62 9.62 -7.37 25.95
N ALA A 63 8.61 -8.23 25.88
CA ALA A 63 8.51 -9.23 24.82
C ALA A 63 8.29 -8.57 23.45
N PHE A 64 7.39 -7.60 23.38
CA PHE A 64 7.07 -6.89 22.15
C PHE A 64 8.27 -6.13 21.58
N LEU A 65 8.93 -5.28 22.41
CA LEU A 65 10.08 -4.48 21.97
C LEU A 65 11.28 -5.35 21.57
N ARG A 66 11.44 -6.53 22.18
CA ARG A 66 12.45 -7.51 21.77
C ARG A 66 12.16 -8.10 20.39
N ILE A 67 10.89 -8.43 20.11
CA ILE A 67 10.46 -8.91 18.79
C ILE A 67 10.67 -7.84 17.72
N GLU A 68 10.32 -6.59 18.03
CA GLU A 68 10.46 -5.47 17.11
C GLU A 68 11.91 -5.02 16.89
N GLY A 69 12.86 -5.54 17.68
CA GLY A 69 14.25 -5.08 17.62
C GLY A 69 14.39 -3.59 18.00
N ALA A 70 13.56 -3.13 18.92
CA ALA A 70 13.54 -1.73 19.32
C ALA A 70 14.89 -1.31 19.93
N SER A 71 15.31 -0.09 19.61
CA SER A 71 16.60 0.47 20.05
C SER A 71 16.56 1.00 21.50
N SER A 72 15.38 1.14 22.09
CA SER A 72 15.21 1.61 23.46
C SER A 72 14.64 0.49 24.35
N ALA A 73 15.25 0.28 25.49
CA ALA A 73 14.67 -0.59 26.51
C ALA A 73 13.40 0.08 27.09
N PRO A 74 12.37 -0.71 27.45
CA PRO A 74 11.23 -0.18 28.17
C PRO A 74 11.70 0.41 29.52
N PRO A 75 11.00 1.41 30.08
CA PRO A 75 11.28 1.90 31.41
C PRO A 75 11.32 0.74 32.43
N PRO A 76 12.22 0.76 33.40
CA PRO A 76 12.45 -0.38 34.30
C PRO A 76 11.28 -0.71 35.22
N SER A 77 10.32 0.19 35.37
CA SER A 77 9.09 -0.07 36.13
C SER A 77 7.91 0.67 35.46
N LEU A 78 7.05 -0.09 34.79
CA LEU A 78 5.77 0.41 34.30
C LEU A 78 4.69 -0.06 35.27
N SER A 79 4.09 0.87 36.02
CA SER A 79 2.88 0.60 36.79
C SER A 79 1.66 0.92 35.91
N ALA A 80 0.76 -0.05 35.73
CA ALA A 80 -0.47 0.17 34.97
C ALA A 80 -1.39 1.21 35.66
N PRO A 81 -2.09 2.08 34.90
CA PRO A 81 -2.07 2.17 33.45
C PRO A 81 -0.81 2.87 32.89
N TRP A 82 -0.32 2.43 31.74
CA TRP A 82 0.81 3.06 31.05
C TRP A 82 0.62 3.06 29.55
N ALA A 83 1.25 4.01 28.85
CA ALA A 83 1.40 4.02 27.42
C ALA A 83 2.86 4.26 27.00
N LEU A 84 3.26 3.67 25.85
CA LEU A 84 4.53 3.95 25.16
C LEU A 84 4.20 4.32 23.73
N ALA A 85 4.65 5.47 23.25
CA ALA A 85 4.43 5.90 21.88
C ALA A 85 5.62 5.51 20.99
N GLY A 86 5.34 5.00 19.78
CA GLY A 86 6.37 4.93 18.76
C GLY A 86 6.83 6.32 18.34
N SER A 87 8.10 6.49 17.98
CA SER A 87 8.66 7.80 17.64
C SER A 87 8.01 8.43 16.40
N GLY A 88 7.48 7.63 15.49
CA GLY A 88 6.69 8.11 14.35
C GLY A 88 5.33 8.67 14.79
N LEU A 89 4.63 7.95 15.68
CA LEU A 89 3.39 8.44 16.29
C LEU A 89 3.64 9.72 17.09
N GLN A 90 4.68 9.74 17.92
CA GLN A 90 5.08 10.91 18.69
C GLN A 90 5.22 12.15 17.80
N ALA A 91 5.98 12.03 16.72
CA ALA A 91 6.20 13.13 15.80
C ALA A 91 4.91 13.58 15.09
N ARG A 92 4.03 12.63 14.76
CA ARG A 92 2.78 12.89 14.05
C ARG A 92 1.73 13.58 14.92
N VAL A 93 1.62 13.18 16.19
CA VAL A 93 0.53 13.63 17.09
C VAL A 93 1.01 14.72 18.08
N GLY A 94 2.33 14.92 18.21
CA GLY A 94 2.93 15.93 19.07
C GLY A 94 2.76 15.62 20.55
N VAL A 95 2.93 14.35 20.96
CA VAL A 95 2.88 13.91 22.36
C VAL A 95 4.27 13.81 22.98
N SER A 96 4.38 13.98 24.29
CA SER A 96 5.65 13.91 25.02
C SER A 96 5.52 13.02 26.26
N PRO A 97 6.59 12.33 26.68
CA PRO A 97 6.57 11.59 27.94
C PRO A 97 6.13 12.48 29.10
N GLY A 98 5.19 11.97 29.89
CA GLY A 98 4.52 12.70 30.96
C GLY A 98 3.17 13.27 30.60
N ASP A 99 2.79 13.29 29.30
CA ASP A 99 1.44 13.70 28.88
C ASP A 99 0.40 12.67 29.32
N GLU A 100 -0.80 13.15 29.67
CA GLU A 100 -1.98 12.31 29.80
C GLU A 100 -2.66 12.17 28.43
N LEU A 101 -2.78 10.93 27.95
CA LEU A 101 -3.35 10.60 26.64
C LEU A 101 -4.80 10.18 26.80
N THR A 102 -5.72 10.94 26.20
CA THR A 102 -7.12 10.55 26.08
C THR A 102 -7.30 9.67 24.87
N LEU A 103 -7.59 8.40 25.08
CA LEU A 103 -7.81 7.39 24.05
C LEU A 103 -9.30 7.13 23.87
N VAL A 104 -9.75 7.07 22.63
CA VAL A 104 -11.13 6.70 22.31
C VAL A 104 -11.08 5.44 21.46
N GLY A 105 -11.68 4.35 21.96
CA GLY A 105 -11.80 3.10 21.21
C GLY A 105 -12.78 3.24 20.04
N SER A 106 -12.45 2.66 18.89
CA SER A 106 -13.32 2.66 17.71
C SER A 106 -14.31 1.50 17.70
N SER A 107 -13.92 0.35 18.23
CA SER A 107 -14.76 -0.85 18.27
C SER A 107 -15.88 -0.72 19.31
N ILE A 108 -15.55 -0.19 20.46
CA ILE A 108 -16.50 0.18 21.53
C ILE A 108 -16.19 1.63 21.87
N PRO A 109 -17.20 2.54 21.88
CA PRO A 109 -16.99 3.94 22.18
C PRO A 109 -16.70 4.14 23.67
N ARG A 110 -15.54 3.71 24.12
CA ARG A 110 -15.00 3.91 25.47
C ARG A 110 -13.86 4.89 25.43
N LEU A 111 -13.78 5.69 26.47
CA LEU A 111 -12.76 6.69 26.67
C LEU A 111 -11.90 6.26 27.85
N ASP A 112 -10.59 6.26 27.69
CA ASP A 112 -9.63 6.03 28.76
C ASP A 112 -8.55 7.12 28.77
N VAL A 113 -7.98 7.38 29.94
CA VAL A 113 -6.91 8.36 30.11
C VAL A 113 -5.69 7.64 30.67
N VAL A 114 -4.60 7.64 29.89
CA VAL A 114 -3.41 6.85 30.18
C VAL A 114 -2.17 7.76 30.15
N PRO A 115 -1.29 7.71 31.16
CA PRO A 115 -0.04 8.47 31.14
C PRO A 115 0.95 7.91 30.10
N LEU A 116 1.55 8.79 29.33
CA LEU A 116 2.63 8.44 28.41
C LEU A 116 3.94 8.28 29.19
N ALA A 117 4.34 7.04 29.43
CA ALA A 117 5.53 6.71 30.20
C ALA A 117 6.84 6.88 29.41
N GLY A 118 6.78 6.80 28.08
CA GLY A 118 7.98 6.90 27.26
C GLY A 118 7.73 6.78 25.76
N VAL A 119 8.81 6.83 25.00
CA VAL A 119 8.83 6.70 23.54
C VAL A 119 9.79 5.58 23.16
N PHE A 120 9.37 4.73 22.22
CA PHE A 120 10.22 3.71 21.65
C PHE A 120 10.49 3.99 20.16
N ARG A 121 11.53 3.37 19.63
CA ARG A 121 11.89 3.48 18.20
C ARG A 121 12.15 2.10 17.62
N THR A 122 11.51 1.83 16.50
CA THR A 122 11.72 0.63 15.69
C THR A 122 11.75 0.98 14.21
N SER A 123 12.27 0.07 13.39
CA SER A 123 12.23 0.22 11.92
C SER A 123 10.94 -0.32 11.28
N THR A 124 10.06 -0.92 12.06
CA THR A 124 8.81 -1.53 11.60
C THR A 124 7.64 -0.54 11.66
N ALA A 125 6.46 -0.97 11.20
CA ALA A 125 5.22 -0.21 11.28
C ALA A 125 4.81 0.11 12.73
N ALA A 126 5.25 -0.67 13.71
CA ALA A 126 5.01 -0.42 15.13
C ALA A 126 5.54 0.95 15.61
N ASN A 127 6.46 1.56 14.86
CA ASN A 127 6.95 2.91 15.16
C ASN A 127 5.86 4.00 15.10
N ASP A 128 4.73 3.72 14.47
CA ASP A 128 3.56 4.61 14.38
C ASP A 128 2.42 4.22 15.34
N GLU A 129 2.64 3.24 16.23
CA GLU A 129 1.64 2.70 17.14
C GLU A 129 1.79 3.21 18.57
N LEU A 130 0.72 3.04 19.35
CA LEU A 130 0.71 3.27 20.79
C LEU A 130 0.61 1.92 21.50
N LEU A 131 1.61 1.59 22.31
CA LEU A 131 1.57 0.44 23.19
C LEU A 131 0.94 0.83 24.52
N VAL A 132 0.11 -0.05 25.06
CA VAL A 132 -0.55 0.12 26.35
C VAL A 132 -0.53 -1.20 27.14
N ASP A 133 -0.84 -1.13 28.42
CA ASP A 133 -1.05 -2.32 29.23
C ASP A 133 -2.30 -3.10 28.81
N TYR A 134 -2.35 -4.40 29.16
CA TYR A 134 -3.49 -5.27 28.80
C TYR A 134 -4.82 -4.80 29.42
N GLY A 135 -4.81 -4.15 30.58
CA GLY A 135 -6.02 -3.63 31.23
C GLY A 135 -6.68 -2.55 30.38
N THR A 136 -5.89 -1.54 30.00
CA THR A 136 -6.30 -0.48 29.08
C THR A 136 -6.77 -1.05 27.73
N ALA A 137 -6.03 -1.96 27.13
CA ALA A 137 -6.41 -2.56 25.85
C ALA A 137 -7.72 -3.34 25.94
N ARG A 138 -7.92 -4.13 26.99
CA ARG A 138 -9.16 -4.86 27.23
C ARG A 138 -10.34 -3.91 27.48
N PHE A 139 -10.11 -2.84 28.20
CA PHE A 139 -11.14 -1.83 28.41
C PHE A 139 -11.60 -1.21 27.10
N LEU A 140 -10.67 -0.82 26.23
CA LEU A 140 -10.99 -0.19 24.94
C LEU A 140 -11.62 -1.16 23.92
N THR A 141 -11.30 -2.46 24.00
CA THR A 141 -11.77 -3.47 23.04
C THR A 141 -12.93 -4.30 23.53
N GLY A 142 -13.13 -4.42 24.84
CA GLY A 142 -14.09 -5.32 25.45
C GLY A 142 -13.64 -6.80 25.48
N VAL A 143 -12.40 -7.10 25.10
CA VAL A 143 -11.83 -8.46 25.12
C VAL A 143 -11.72 -8.93 26.57
N GLY A 144 -12.21 -10.15 26.82
CA GLY A 144 -12.18 -10.76 28.14
C GLY A 144 -10.77 -11.10 28.67
N PRO A 145 -10.65 -11.37 29.97
CA PRO A 145 -9.37 -11.77 30.54
C PRO A 145 -8.88 -13.09 29.94
N GLY A 146 -7.57 -13.23 29.80
CA GLY A 146 -6.93 -14.42 29.26
C GLY A 146 -7.13 -14.68 27.77
N VAL A 147 -7.72 -13.73 27.02
CA VAL A 147 -7.93 -13.82 25.56
C VAL A 147 -7.08 -12.75 24.87
N TYR A 148 -6.58 -13.07 23.67
CA TYR A 148 -5.77 -12.19 22.84
C TYR A 148 -6.26 -12.20 21.40
N HIS A 149 -5.97 -11.14 20.64
CA HIS A 149 -6.28 -11.07 19.22
C HIS A 149 -5.25 -11.81 18.38
N SER A 150 -3.98 -11.74 18.78
CA SER A 150 -2.87 -12.39 18.09
C SER A 150 -1.76 -12.79 19.05
N LEU A 151 -0.91 -13.72 18.58
CA LEU A 151 0.38 -13.99 19.17
C LEU A 151 1.44 -13.67 18.13
N ARG A 152 2.38 -12.85 18.50
CA ARG A 152 3.57 -12.63 17.70
C ARG A 152 4.68 -13.53 18.19
N VAL A 153 5.28 -14.30 17.30
CA VAL A 153 6.26 -15.33 17.63
C VAL A 153 7.53 -15.11 16.82
N ARG A 154 8.65 -14.97 17.48
CA ARG A 154 9.95 -15.00 16.82
C ARG A 154 10.48 -16.41 16.86
N THR A 155 10.67 -17.05 15.71
CA THR A 155 11.23 -18.38 15.59
C THR A 155 12.00 -18.54 14.28
N ASP A 156 13.04 -19.37 14.33
CA ASP A 156 13.79 -19.79 13.15
C ASP A 156 13.24 -21.10 12.56
N ASP A 157 12.29 -21.75 13.27
CA ASP A 157 11.64 -22.99 12.81
C ASP A 157 10.12 -22.81 12.66
N PRO A 158 9.66 -22.31 11.50
CA PRO A 158 8.25 -22.18 11.23
C PRO A 158 7.52 -23.52 11.13
N SER A 159 8.23 -24.60 10.79
CA SER A 159 7.62 -25.94 10.68
C SER A 159 7.23 -26.46 12.05
N ALA A 160 8.08 -26.26 13.06
CA ALA A 160 7.76 -26.61 14.44
C ALA A 160 6.60 -25.78 14.99
N LEU A 161 6.50 -24.50 14.62
CA LEU A 161 5.36 -23.65 14.99
C LEU A 161 4.05 -24.22 14.41
N LEU A 162 4.00 -24.55 13.13
CA LEU A 162 2.82 -25.11 12.49
C LEU A 162 2.43 -26.46 13.10
N ALA A 163 3.37 -27.38 13.24
CA ALA A 163 3.13 -28.69 13.85
C ALA A 163 2.60 -28.58 15.30
N PHE A 164 3.13 -27.63 16.07
CA PHE A 164 2.67 -27.36 17.43
C PHE A 164 1.21 -26.88 17.46
N LEU A 165 0.83 -25.97 16.55
CA LEU A 165 -0.52 -25.45 16.45
C LEU A 165 -1.51 -26.51 15.95
N GLU A 166 -1.13 -27.34 14.97
CA GLU A 166 -1.90 -28.47 14.48
C GLU A 166 -2.17 -29.52 15.57
N ALA A 167 -1.15 -29.89 16.34
CA ALA A 167 -1.29 -30.86 17.41
C ALA A 167 -2.28 -30.44 18.52
N ARG A 168 -2.58 -29.15 18.61
CA ARG A 168 -3.55 -28.59 19.56
C ARG A 168 -4.93 -28.32 18.96
N SER A 169 -5.13 -28.69 17.71
CA SER A 169 -6.39 -28.42 16.97
C SER A 169 -6.82 -26.95 17.08
N ALA A 170 -5.86 -26.04 17.16
CA ALA A 170 -6.15 -24.63 17.24
C ALA A 170 -6.69 -24.11 15.90
N SER A 171 -7.83 -23.44 15.94
CA SER A 171 -8.35 -22.73 14.75
C SER A 171 -7.64 -21.38 14.65
N VAL A 172 -6.53 -21.34 13.91
CA VAL A 172 -5.66 -20.18 13.80
C VAL A 172 -5.13 -19.98 12.37
N HIS A 173 -4.79 -18.75 12.06
CA HIS A 173 -4.12 -18.37 10.83
C HIS A 173 -2.71 -17.88 11.14
N VAL A 174 -1.71 -18.33 10.36
CA VAL A 174 -0.31 -17.99 10.57
C VAL A 174 0.21 -17.19 9.39
N THR A 175 0.66 -15.97 9.66
CA THR A 175 1.30 -15.08 8.68
C THR A 175 2.76 -14.89 9.05
N GLY A 176 3.65 -15.08 8.10
CA GLY A 176 5.09 -14.89 8.26
C GLY A 176 5.65 -13.79 7.36
N PRO A 177 6.98 -13.60 7.36
CA PRO A 177 7.64 -12.56 6.56
C PRO A 177 7.39 -12.67 5.06
N GLY A 178 7.08 -13.88 4.56
CA GLY A 178 6.75 -14.14 3.15
C GLY A 178 5.26 -14.06 2.81
N GLY A 179 4.40 -13.73 3.77
CA GLY A 179 2.94 -13.74 3.62
C GLY A 179 2.26 -14.86 4.41
N SER A 180 1.08 -15.31 4.00
CA SER A 180 0.36 -16.41 4.66
C SER A 180 1.19 -17.70 4.61
N VAL A 181 1.43 -18.30 5.76
CA VAL A 181 2.17 -19.55 5.91
C VAL A 181 1.22 -20.75 5.98
N GLY A 182 0.06 -20.59 6.64
CA GLY A 182 -0.94 -21.63 6.73
C GLY A 182 -2.16 -21.22 7.55
N SER A 183 -3.25 -21.95 7.33
CA SER A 183 -4.48 -21.89 8.15
C SER A 183 -4.74 -23.27 8.72
N ILE A 184 -4.94 -23.34 10.02
CA ILE A 184 -5.14 -24.58 10.75
C ILE A 184 -6.56 -24.59 11.31
N GLY A 185 -7.33 -25.65 11.04
CA GLY A 185 -8.65 -25.88 11.63
C GLY A 185 -9.76 -24.92 11.17
N SER A 186 -9.51 -24.03 10.21
CA SER A 186 -10.51 -23.08 9.71
C SER A 186 -11.05 -23.51 8.35
N ALA A 187 -12.34 -23.81 8.27
CA ALA A 187 -13.05 -23.69 6.99
C ALA A 187 -13.22 -22.20 6.70
N PRO A 188 -12.92 -21.71 5.48
CA PRO A 188 -13.18 -20.33 5.15
C PRO A 188 -14.69 -20.06 5.29
N LEU A 189 -15.04 -19.20 6.25
CA LEU A 189 -16.39 -18.64 6.28
C LEU A 189 -16.56 -17.73 5.06
N PRO A 190 -17.71 -17.77 4.38
CA PRO A 190 -17.96 -16.83 3.30
C PRO A 190 -17.82 -15.41 3.86
N ALA A 191 -16.99 -14.59 3.23
CA ALA A 191 -16.82 -13.17 3.53
C ALA A 191 -18.10 -12.42 3.14
N ASP A 192 -19.14 -12.52 3.96
CA ASP A 192 -20.34 -11.70 3.79
C ASP A 192 -20.14 -10.38 4.54
N PRO A 193 -20.05 -9.24 3.83
CA PRO A 193 -19.92 -7.92 4.45
C PRO A 193 -21.02 -7.62 5.49
N ARG A 194 -22.17 -8.28 5.38
CA ARG A 194 -23.28 -8.15 6.32
C ARG A 194 -22.96 -8.77 7.68
N VAL A 195 -22.22 -9.89 7.68
CA VAL A 195 -21.78 -10.56 8.90
C VAL A 195 -20.75 -9.71 9.62
N ILE A 196 -19.80 -9.13 8.90
CA ILE A 196 -18.79 -8.19 9.45
C ILE A 196 -19.48 -6.98 10.08
N ASN A 197 -20.45 -6.37 9.40
CA ASN A 197 -21.22 -5.25 9.93
C ASN A 197 -22.03 -5.63 11.17
N LEU A 198 -22.56 -6.85 11.24
CA LEU A 198 -23.29 -7.36 12.40
C LEU A 198 -22.36 -7.47 13.61
N PHE A 199 -21.17 -8.03 13.46
CA PHE A 199 -20.17 -8.13 14.52
C PHE A 199 -19.70 -6.76 15.01
N LEU A 200 -19.40 -5.84 14.09
CA LEU A 200 -19.00 -4.46 14.42
C LEU A 200 -20.13 -3.68 15.14
N ARG A 201 -21.39 -3.89 14.71
CA ARG A 201 -22.53 -3.12 15.20
C ARG A 201 -23.03 -3.61 16.57
N TYR A 202 -22.91 -4.88 16.86
CA TYR A 202 -23.46 -5.48 18.10
C TYR A 202 -22.39 -5.90 19.09
N GLY A 203 -21.12 -5.63 18.82
CA GLY A 203 -20.01 -5.95 19.74
C GLY A 203 -19.92 -7.46 20.08
N LEU A 204 -20.31 -8.33 19.16
CA LEU A 204 -20.37 -9.78 19.35
C LEU A 204 -19.00 -10.45 19.37
N GLY A 205 -18.05 -9.88 20.09
CA GLY A 205 -16.71 -10.44 20.28
C GLY A 205 -15.68 -9.97 19.25
N PRO A 206 -14.41 -10.38 19.40
CA PRO A 206 -13.36 -10.07 18.43
C PRO A 206 -13.73 -10.71 17.09
N LEU A 207 -13.68 -9.91 16.02
CA LEU A 207 -13.78 -10.45 14.67
C LEU A 207 -12.67 -11.51 14.49
N PRO A 208 -12.97 -12.68 13.94
CA PRO A 208 -11.95 -13.62 13.55
C PRO A 208 -10.86 -12.90 12.73
N GLY A 209 -9.58 -13.20 13.00
CA GLY A 209 -8.46 -12.54 12.34
C GLY A 209 -8.54 -12.56 10.80
N ASP A 210 -9.16 -13.61 10.25
CA ASP A 210 -9.40 -13.76 8.82
C ASP A 210 -10.35 -12.68 8.29
N TYR A 211 -11.38 -12.26 9.01
CA TYR A 211 -12.29 -11.19 8.59
C TYR A 211 -11.60 -9.83 8.59
N VAL A 212 -10.72 -9.58 9.57
CA VAL A 212 -9.95 -8.33 9.60
C VAL A 212 -8.92 -8.33 8.47
N ALA A 213 -8.21 -9.45 8.26
CA ALA A 213 -7.25 -9.60 7.17
C ALA A 213 -7.95 -9.51 5.80
N GLU A 214 -9.09 -10.16 5.64
CA GLU A 214 -9.87 -10.15 4.41
C GLU A 214 -10.51 -8.78 4.16
N GLY A 215 -11.06 -8.12 5.19
CA GLY A 215 -11.55 -6.75 5.11
C GLY A 215 -10.45 -5.74 4.78
N ILE A 216 -9.24 -5.89 5.32
CA ILE A 216 -8.08 -5.09 4.96
C ILE A 216 -7.64 -5.40 3.52
N ALA A 217 -7.63 -6.66 3.10
CA ALA A 217 -7.30 -7.07 1.75
C ALA A 217 -8.33 -6.52 0.74
N GLU A 218 -9.63 -6.60 1.03
CA GLU A 218 -10.68 -6.07 0.18
C GLU A 218 -10.66 -4.54 0.11
N ALA A 219 -10.45 -3.85 1.24
CA ALA A 219 -10.25 -2.41 1.27
C ALA A 219 -8.98 -2.01 0.49
N SER A 220 -7.90 -2.74 0.65
CA SER A 220 -6.65 -2.56 -0.09
C SER A 220 -6.85 -2.78 -1.60
N ASN A 221 -7.57 -3.82 -2.01
CA ASN A 221 -7.90 -4.08 -3.40
C ASN A 221 -8.78 -2.98 -3.99
N SER A 222 -9.76 -2.48 -3.24
CA SER A 222 -10.63 -1.39 -3.67
C SER A 222 -9.85 -0.09 -3.87
N VAL A 223 -8.97 0.26 -2.92
CA VAL A 223 -8.06 1.42 -3.05
C VAL A 223 -7.12 1.25 -4.23
N GLN A 224 -6.57 0.05 -4.41
CA GLN A 224 -5.69 -0.27 -5.52
C GLN A 224 -6.42 -0.15 -6.87
N LEU A 225 -7.66 -0.60 -6.96
CA LEU A 225 -8.48 -0.51 -8.17
C LEU A 225 -8.79 0.95 -8.53
N VAL A 226 -9.09 1.80 -7.53
CA VAL A 226 -9.26 3.26 -7.73
C VAL A 226 -7.93 3.90 -8.17
N ALA A 227 -6.81 3.53 -7.56
CA ALA A 227 -5.49 4.02 -7.96
C ALA A 227 -5.17 3.65 -9.41
N TRP A 228 -5.38 2.38 -9.80
CA TRP A 228 -5.22 1.92 -11.18
C TRP A 228 -6.14 2.68 -12.16
N GLY A 229 -7.40 2.93 -11.76
CA GLY A 229 -8.34 3.73 -12.57
C GLY A 229 -7.84 5.15 -12.81
N LEU A 230 -7.30 5.80 -11.78
CA LEU A 230 -6.67 7.12 -11.86
C LEU A 230 -5.41 7.10 -12.73
N GLU A 231 -4.54 6.11 -12.57
CA GLU A 231 -3.34 5.94 -13.40
C GLU A 231 -3.69 5.79 -14.88
N VAL A 232 -4.67 4.97 -15.22
CA VAL A 232 -5.16 4.79 -16.60
C VAL A 232 -5.73 6.09 -17.13
N LEU A 233 -6.53 6.83 -16.35
CA LEU A 233 -7.08 8.11 -16.75
C LEU A 233 -5.98 9.14 -17.04
N VAL A 234 -5.00 9.26 -16.15
CA VAL A 234 -3.85 10.16 -16.34
C VAL A 234 -3.05 9.75 -17.58
N LEU A 235 -2.80 8.45 -17.77
CA LEU A 235 -2.09 7.94 -18.94
C LEU A 235 -2.85 8.30 -20.25
N LEU A 236 -4.17 8.17 -20.28
CA LEU A 236 -5.00 8.57 -21.42
C LEU A 236 -4.88 10.07 -21.69
N LEU A 237 -5.02 10.91 -20.65
CA LEU A 237 -4.89 12.37 -20.78
C LEU A 237 -3.52 12.77 -21.31
N VAL A 238 -2.45 12.17 -20.79
CA VAL A 238 -1.08 12.42 -21.28
C VAL A 238 -0.91 11.95 -22.71
N THR A 239 -1.44 10.78 -23.07
CA THR A 239 -1.37 10.24 -24.43
C THR A 239 -2.08 11.15 -25.43
N PHE A 240 -3.30 11.59 -25.13
CA PHE A 240 -4.05 12.51 -25.99
C PHE A 240 -3.38 13.88 -26.08
N GLY A 241 -2.91 14.43 -24.97
CA GLY A 241 -2.19 15.70 -24.93
C GLY A 241 -0.90 15.65 -25.77
N LEU A 242 -0.10 14.60 -25.59
CA LEU A 242 1.13 14.39 -26.34
C LEU A 242 0.85 14.22 -27.84
N HIS A 243 -0.17 13.41 -28.20
CA HIS A 243 -0.58 13.24 -29.58
C HIS A 243 -1.02 14.57 -30.22
N ALA A 244 -1.80 15.39 -29.50
CA ALA A 244 -2.26 16.69 -30.01
C ALA A 244 -1.09 17.66 -30.27
N VAL A 245 -0.12 17.72 -29.35
CA VAL A 245 1.10 18.53 -29.51
C VAL A 245 1.93 18.05 -30.71
N GLN A 246 2.13 16.74 -30.84
CA GLN A 246 2.87 16.16 -31.95
C GLN A 246 2.14 16.35 -33.29
N ALA A 247 0.80 16.20 -33.31
CA ALA A 247 -0.01 16.46 -34.52
C ALA A 247 0.16 17.90 -34.99
N ARG A 248 0.19 18.87 -34.07
CA ARG A 248 0.42 20.27 -34.39
C ARG A 248 1.83 20.49 -34.96
N ALA A 249 2.86 19.97 -34.27
CA ALA A 249 4.25 20.06 -34.74
C ALA A 249 4.46 19.34 -36.08
N PHE A 250 3.75 18.25 -36.33
CA PHE A 250 3.79 17.53 -37.60
C PHE A 250 3.13 18.32 -38.73
N ALA A 251 1.99 18.98 -38.48
CA ALA A 251 1.29 19.81 -39.47
C ALA A 251 2.23 20.89 -40.04
N ASP A 252 3.09 21.49 -39.18
CA ASP A 252 4.06 22.49 -39.60
C ASP A 252 5.15 21.91 -40.54
N ARG A 253 5.36 20.57 -40.53
CA ARG A 253 6.36 19.85 -41.32
C ARG A 253 5.77 19.06 -42.50
N GLU A 254 4.46 19.00 -42.64
CA GLU A 254 3.75 18.19 -43.65
C GLU A 254 4.21 18.54 -45.08
N ALA A 255 4.35 19.82 -45.39
CA ALA A 255 4.84 20.27 -46.67
C ALA A 255 6.26 19.75 -46.99
N THR A 256 7.16 19.72 -45.98
CA THR A 256 8.50 19.19 -46.13
C THR A 256 8.49 17.69 -46.43
N VAL A 257 7.60 16.93 -45.78
CA VAL A 257 7.39 15.49 -46.05
C VAL A 257 6.91 15.29 -47.51
N GLY A 258 5.99 16.14 -47.96
CA GLY A 258 5.50 16.11 -49.35
C GLY A 258 6.63 16.34 -50.37
N VAL A 259 7.48 17.35 -50.14
CA VAL A 259 8.63 17.65 -51.01
C VAL A 259 9.63 16.50 -51.02
N LEU A 260 10.00 15.95 -49.88
CA LEU A 260 10.91 14.84 -49.78
C LEU A 260 10.41 13.58 -50.51
N ARG A 261 9.10 13.33 -50.48
CA ARG A 261 8.48 12.25 -51.29
C ARG A 261 8.52 12.53 -52.78
N ALA A 262 8.27 13.75 -53.19
CA ALA A 262 8.35 14.16 -54.61
C ALA A 262 9.79 13.97 -55.14
N LEU A 263 10.81 14.15 -54.29
CA LEU A 263 12.21 13.94 -54.60
C LEU A 263 12.63 12.45 -54.54
N GLY A 264 11.70 11.53 -54.21
CA GLY A 264 11.96 10.09 -54.23
C GLY A 264 12.46 9.51 -52.90
N ALA A 265 12.34 10.23 -51.79
CA ALA A 265 12.69 9.72 -50.47
C ALA A 265 11.89 8.45 -50.12
N SER A 266 12.54 7.39 -49.71
CA SER A 266 11.89 6.13 -49.32
C SER A 266 11.18 6.26 -47.98
N GLY A 267 10.04 5.56 -47.82
CA GLY A 267 9.27 5.54 -46.58
C GLY A 267 10.07 5.02 -45.37
N GLY A 268 11.01 4.07 -45.62
CA GLY A 268 11.89 3.58 -44.56
C GLY A 268 12.89 4.63 -44.07
N TRP A 269 13.45 5.41 -44.98
CA TRP A 269 14.35 6.52 -44.63
C TRP A 269 13.61 7.61 -43.81
N MET A 270 12.40 7.97 -44.23
CA MET A 270 11.58 8.95 -43.53
C MET A 270 11.22 8.49 -42.11
N ARG A 271 10.83 7.21 -41.93
CA ARG A 271 10.56 6.67 -40.61
C ARG A 271 11.78 6.71 -39.69
N ARG A 272 12.96 6.32 -40.21
CA ARG A 272 14.22 6.36 -39.42
C ARG A 272 14.57 7.79 -39.04
N ARG A 273 14.38 8.74 -39.93
CA ARG A 273 14.60 10.15 -39.66
C ARG A 273 13.66 10.70 -38.60
N ALA A 274 12.36 10.45 -38.75
CA ALA A 274 11.35 10.83 -37.77
C ALA A 274 11.66 10.28 -36.37
N MET A 275 12.01 8.99 -36.28
CA MET A 275 12.38 8.39 -35.00
C MET A 275 13.62 9.04 -34.38
N ARG A 276 14.66 9.34 -35.17
CA ARG A 276 15.87 10.02 -34.66
C ARG A 276 15.60 11.44 -34.16
N GLU A 277 14.62 12.11 -34.71
CA GLU A 277 14.21 13.47 -34.29
C GLU A 277 13.29 13.44 -33.07
N THR A 278 12.45 12.40 -32.90
CA THR A 278 11.41 12.31 -31.86
C THR A 278 11.89 11.59 -30.60
N LEU A 279 12.69 10.52 -30.71
CA LEU A 279 13.05 9.69 -29.56
C LEU A 279 13.92 10.40 -28.51
N PRO A 280 14.98 11.15 -28.87
CA PRO A 280 15.82 11.82 -27.86
C PRO A 280 15.06 12.85 -27.01
N PRO A 281 14.30 13.79 -27.61
CA PRO A 281 13.54 14.74 -26.80
C PRO A 281 12.41 14.06 -25.99
N ALA A 282 11.79 12.99 -26.51
CA ALA A 282 10.78 12.23 -25.75
C ALA A 282 11.40 11.54 -24.54
N ALA A 283 12.59 10.95 -24.68
CA ALA A 283 13.32 10.33 -23.58
C ALA A 283 13.74 11.39 -22.53
N ALA A 284 14.27 12.52 -22.97
CA ALA A 284 14.62 13.63 -22.09
C ALA A 284 13.40 14.17 -21.34
N ALA A 285 12.28 14.39 -22.04
CA ALA A 285 11.03 14.84 -21.43
C ALA A 285 10.46 13.82 -20.43
N GLY A 286 10.51 12.53 -20.75
CA GLY A 286 10.09 11.46 -19.86
C GLY A 286 10.93 11.42 -18.57
N LEU A 287 12.24 11.50 -18.68
CA LEU A 287 13.14 11.54 -17.51
C LEU A 287 12.93 12.80 -16.67
N LEU A 288 12.90 13.98 -17.30
CA LEU A 288 12.68 15.24 -16.60
C LEU A 288 11.30 15.27 -15.92
N GLY A 289 10.25 14.82 -16.61
CA GLY A 289 8.91 14.72 -16.05
C GLY A 289 8.85 13.78 -14.85
N SER A 290 9.49 12.61 -14.94
CA SER A 290 9.58 11.66 -13.83
C SER A 290 10.31 12.24 -12.62
N VAL A 291 11.45 12.92 -12.83
CA VAL A 291 12.22 13.55 -11.75
C VAL A 291 11.45 14.72 -11.13
N LEU A 292 10.82 15.56 -11.94
CA LEU A 292 10.01 16.69 -11.45
C LEU A 292 8.77 16.20 -10.69
N GLY A 293 8.09 15.18 -11.20
CA GLY A 293 6.95 14.56 -10.53
C GLY A 293 7.32 14.02 -9.15
N PHE A 294 8.45 13.31 -9.06
CA PHE A 294 8.97 12.84 -7.79
C PHE A 294 9.35 13.98 -6.85
N ALA A 295 10.08 14.98 -7.35
CA ALA A 295 10.47 16.15 -6.55
C ALA A 295 9.23 16.90 -6.02
N THR A 296 8.20 17.05 -6.85
CA THR A 296 6.92 17.67 -6.44
C THR A 296 6.22 16.86 -5.35
N ALA A 297 6.14 15.54 -5.51
CA ALA A 297 5.56 14.65 -4.49
C ALA A 297 6.31 14.76 -3.16
N PHE A 298 7.63 14.92 -3.19
CA PHE A 298 8.46 15.06 -2.00
C PHE A 298 8.36 16.45 -1.35
N ALA A 299 8.08 17.48 -2.15
CA ALA A 299 7.96 18.87 -1.68
C ALA A 299 6.59 19.21 -1.09
N LEU A 300 5.59 18.34 -1.22
CA LEU A 300 4.27 18.56 -0.61
C LEU A 300 4.37 18.61 0.92
N PRO A 301 3.57 19.49 1.61
CA PRO A 301 3.64 19.67 3.06
C PRO A 301 3.40 18.41 3.89
N SER A 302 2.70 17.41 3.34
CA SER A 302 2.52 16.08 3.92
C SER A 302 3.80 15.21 3.85
N GLY A 303 4.89 15.75 3.27
CA GLY A 303 6.21 15.13 3.24
C GLY A 303 6.23 13.74 2.62
N ALA A 304 5.62 13.55 1.44
CA ALA A 304 5.56 12.27 0.74
C ALA A 304 5.09 11.09 1.64
N SER A 305 4.29 11.40 2.65
CA SER A 305 3.72 10.39 3.56
C SER A 305 2.20 10.49 3.61
N ILE A 306 1.55 9.36 3.46
CA ILE A 306 0.10 9.22 3.61
C ILE A 306 -0.15 8.43 4.90
N VAL A 307 -1.06 8.90 5.74
CA VAL A 307 -1.47 8.13 6.92
C VAL A 307 -2.62 7.21 6.51
N ALA A 308 -2.36 5.90 6.50
CA ALA A 308 -3.36 4.89 6.22
C ALA A 308 -3.45 3.93 7.43
N PHE A 309 -4.65 3.70 7.94
CA PHE A 309 -4.90 2.83 9.10
C PHE A 309 -4.01 3.13 10.33
N GLY A 310 -3.72 4.41 10.56
CA GLY A 310 -2.87 4.83 11.69
C GLY A 310 -1.36 4.75 11.44
N HIS A 311 -0.93 4.22 10.29
CA HIS A 311 0.49 4.11 9.93
C HIS A 311 0.88 5.11 8.84
N THR A 312 2.10 5.60 8.93
CA THR A 312 2.69 6.51 7.94
C THR A 312 3.27 5.71 6.78
N VAL A 313 2.63 5.77 5.63
CA VAL A 313 3.14 5.19 4.38
C VAL A 313 4.02 6.25 3.71
N ARG A 314 5.32 5.98 3.61
CA ARG A 314 6.27 6.87 2.93
C ARG A 314 6.35 6.54 1.46
N VAL A 315 6.36 7.59 0.62
CA VAL A 315 6.68 7.44 -0.80
C VAL A 315 8.18 7.13 -0.91
N THR A 316 8.50 5.98 -1.45
CA THR A 316 9.88 5.58 -1.73
C THR A 316 10.19 5.78 -3.21
N LEU A 317 11.43 6.15 -3.52
CA LEU A 317 11.88 6.25 -4.90
C LEU A 317 11.96 4.83 -5.49
N ASP A 318 11.14 4.58 -6.51
CA ASP A 318 11.20 3.34 -7.28
C ASP A 318 11.90 3.62 -8.64
N PRO A 319 13.18 3.27 -8.79
CA PRO A 319 13.92 3.49 -10.04
C PRO A 319 13.31 2.72 -11.22
N LEU A 320 12.70 1.57 -10.96
CA LEU A 320 12.05 0.77 -11.99
C LEU A 320 10.77 1.45 -12.48
N GLY A 321 9.98 2.00 -11.57
CA GLY A 321 8.79 2.80 -11.89
C GLY A 321 9.14 4.02 -12.73
N LEU A 322 10.20 4.77 -12.38
CA LEU A 322 10.68 5.91 -13.17
C LEU A 322 11.10 5.49 -14.59
N LEU A 323 11.81 4.37 -14.73
CA LEU A 323 12.19 3.83 -16.03
C LEU A 323 10.97 3.44 -16.86
N LEU A 324 9.99 2.77 -16.25
CA LEU A 324 8.74 2.35 -16.89
C LEU A 324 7.96 3.56 -17.42
N VAL A 325 7.76 4.60 -16.62
CA VAL A 325 7.09 5.83 -17.04
C VAL A 325 7.82 6.47 -18.24
N THR A 326 9.13 6.56 -18.17
CA THR A 326 9.95 7.08 -19.27
C THR A 326 9.76 6.25 -20.55
N LEU A 327 9.80 4.92 -20.46
CA LEU A 327 9.57 4.01 -21.58
C LEU A 327 8.17 4.18 -22.20
N VAL A 328 7.14 4.35 -21.36
CA VAL A 328 5.76 4.59 -21.83
C VAL A 328 5.68 5.91 -22.61
N VAL A 329 6.26 6.99 -22.11
CA VAL A 329 6.30 8.29 -22.81
C VAL A 329 7.01 8.16 -24.16
N VAL A 330 8.15 7.48 -24.22
CA VAL A 330 8.91 7.23 -25.46
C VAL A 330 8.09 6.38 -26.44
N ALA A 331 7.44 5.32 -25.97
CA ALA A 331 6.63 4.43 -26.80
C ALA A 331 5.40 5.16 -27.38
N VAL A 332 4.69 5.93 -26.56
CA VAL A 332 3.55 6.74 -27.00
C VAL A 332 3.98 7.79 -28.03
N SER A 333 5.11 8.46 -27.78
CA SER A 333 5.67 9.44 -28.72
C SER A 333 6.03 8.81 -30.06
N ALA A 334 6.72 7.66 -30.03
CA ALA A 334 7.08 6.92 -31.23
C ALA A 334 5.85 6.46 -32.04
N LEU A 335 4.86 5.90 -31.33
CA LEU A 335 3.62 5.43 -31.96
C LEU A 335 2.85 6.58 -32.61
N SER A 336 2.71 7.70 -31.89
CA SER A 336 2.06 8.90 -32.40
C SER A 336 2.71 9.43 -33.66
N GLU A 337 4.05 9.56 -33.65
CA GLU A 337 4.81 10.03 -34.83
C GLU A 337 4.67 9.08 -36.01
N LEU A 338 4.72 7.76 -35.76
CA LEU A 338 4.53 6.77 -36.84
C LEU A 338 3.13 6.84 -37.45
N LEU A 339 2.10 7.03 -36.65
CA LEU A 339 0.72 7.16 -37.11
C LEU A 339 0.54 8.43 -37.96
N LEU A 340 1.09 9.56 -37.51
CA LEU A 340 1.03 10.83 -38.26
C LEU A 340 1.79 10.70 -39.58
N LEU A 341 3.00 10.12 -39.56
CA LEU A 341 3.77 9.89 -40.78
C LEU A 341 3.08 8.92 -41.73
N GLN A 342 2.43 7.85 -41.26
CA GLN A 342 1.66 6.94 -42.10
C GLN A 342 0.49 7.66 -42.78
N ARG A 343 -0.24 8.51 -42.06
CA ARG A 343 -1.31 9.33 -42.65
C ARG A 343 -0.78 10.25 -43.74
N ALA A 344 0.32 10.96 -43.50
CA ALA A 344 0.95 11.82 -44.49
C ALA A 344 1.50 11.05 -45.69
N MET A 345 1.99 9.84 -45.50
CA MET A 345 2.43 8.96 -46.62
C MET A 345 1.26 8.40 -47.43
N ALA A 346 0.06 8.30 -46.87
CA ALA A 346 -1.13 7.85 -47.60
C ALA A 346 -1.72 8.98 -48.45
N ALA A 347 -1.50 10.24 -48.11
CA ALA A 347 -1.94 11.40 -48.89
C ALA A 347 -1.14 11.57 -50.18
N ARG A 348 -1.71 12.18 -51.22
CA ARG A 348 -0.98 12.50 -52.45
C ARG A 348 0.05 13.60 -52.19
N PRO A 349 1.29 13.51 -52.73
CA PRO A 349 2.32 14.53 -52.54
C PRO A 349 1.88 15.96 -52.87
N SER A 350 1.08 16.11 -53.91
CA SER A 350 0.52 17.40 -54.33
C SER A 350 -0.46 18.01 -53.32
N GLU A 351 -1.15 17.21 -52.55
CA GLU A 351 -2.08 17.68 -51.50
C GLU A 351 -1.31 18.17 -50.27
N SER A 352 -0.25 17.43 -49.87
CA SER A 352 0.64 17.81 -48.77
C SER A 352 1.41 19.12 -49.04
N ILE A 353 1.81 19.38 -50.27
CA ILE A 353 2.52 20.60 -50.67
C ILE A 353 1.60 21.84 -50.66
N ARG A 354 0.33 21.68 -51.03
CA ARG A 354 -0.63 22.79 -51.10
C ARG A 354 -1.12 23.25 -49.71
N GLY A 355 -0.83 22.53 -48.65
CA GLY A 355 -1.28 22.85 -47.29
C GLY A 355 -2.82 22.81 -47.12
N THR A 356 -3.55 22.33 -48.14
CA THR A 356 -4.97 22.06 -48.00
C THR A 356 -5.13 20.84 -47.07
N PRO A 357 -5.85 20.99 -45.95
CA PRO A 357 -6.15 19.82 -45.13
C PRO A 357 -6.81 18.80 -46.05
N PRO A 358 -6.43 17.52 -45.99
CA PRO A 358 -7.12 16.49 -46.74
C PRO A 358 -8.61 16.66 -46.44
N VAL A 359 -9.41 16.86 -47.48
CA VAL A 359 -10.85 16.87 -47.32
C VAL A 359 -11.20 15.49 -46.83
N GLY A 360 -11.21 15.35 -45.50
CA GLY A 360 -11.54 14.13 -44.84
C GLY A 360 -12.90 13.74 -45.33
N ARG A 361 -13.00 12.62 -46.03
CA ARG A 361 -14.29 11.94 -46.11
C ARG A 361 -14.76 11.88 -44.65
N PRO A 362 -15.92 12.48 -44.33
CA PRO A 362 -16.47 12.30 -43.01
C PRO A 362 -16.49 10.78 -42.76
N LEU A 363 -15.77 10.30 -41.76
CA LEU A 363 -15.97 8.96 -41.29
C LEU A 363 -17.41 8.95 -40.81
N SER A 364 -18.32 8.55 -41.71
CA SER A 364 -19.70 8.34 -41.33
C SER A 364 -19.68 7.26 -40.30
N LEU A 365 -20.23 7.53 -39.11
CA LEU A 365 -20.38 6.60 -38.02
C LEU A 365 -20.96 5.24 -38.48
N GLU A 366 -21.64 5.18 -39.60
CA GLU A 366 -22.14 3.97 -40.27
C GLU A 366 -21.04 3.01 -40.75
N VAL A 367 -19.84 3.50 -41.08
CA VAL A 367 -18.73 2.60 -41.54
C VAL A 367 -18.04 1.95 -40.34
N VAL A 368 -17.99 2.63 -39.17
CA VAL A 368 -17.34 2.10 -37.94
C VAL A 368 -18.25 1.07 -37.25
N LEU A 369 -19.53 1.05 -37.49
CA LEU A 369 -20.48 0.12 -36.87
C LEU A 369 -20.75 -1.14 -37.73
N ARG A 370 -20.14 -1.29 -38.89
CA ARG A 370 -20.31 -2.46 -39.79
C ARG A 370 -19.09 -3.41 -39.85
N GLU A 371 -17.98 -3.08 -39.23
CA GLU A 371 -16.85 -3.95 -38.98
C GLU A 371 -16.75 -4.32 -37.49
#